data_8359137384ecf91cdea4ea4792f8be39
#
_entry.id   8359137384ecf91cdea4ea4792f8be39
#
_cell.length_a   1.000
_cell.length_b   1.000
_cell.length_c   1.000
_cell.angle_alpha   90.00
_cell.angle_beta   90.00
_cell.angle_gamma   90.00
#
_symmetry.space_group_name_H-M   'P 1'
#
loop_
_entity.id
_entity.type
_entity.pdbx_description
1 polymer ?
#
loop_
_entity_poly.entity_id
_entity_poly.type
_entity_poly.pdbx_seq_one_letter_code
_entity_poly.pdbx_strand_id
1 'polypeptide(L)'
;MDTKEQIAAFRYSLIAPIVSRQTPFLPGEIKATLKEIAARNYTVPESSRTGVSVRSLERYVAEYREHGWEGLKPKEKTTSGAKAIPKSVLEMAVELRKARPERSVEQIKYILETSHAVPEGSVASSTLARHLRELGLSRKELLKEPTGRKRFEAADAHLLWQADFQHTLYLPDPSDPKKRRKAILFAILDDYSRLIVHGEFYWDERLPRLEDSLKKAILKYGVPEQFYCDNGAVFSSSHLEKVCGKLGVRLSHTRPYRPEGRGKIERFFRFVDTSFKHEAYLQIENGRLTTLPELNDAFRSWVDGYYHTREHGTTKMAPIDRAKTSRFMRHVSLVDLTEIFLWEEERKADKSSCIRLYGNTYEVDPELCTKKVTLRFDPFDLSVVQVWLMGKRFADATVLDLTRKALEKTPKQECAPTPDINFFALAEKQRRLALPPLSYSDKGVSHD
;
A
#
# COMPACT_ATOMS: atom_id res chain seq x y z
N MET A 1 -11.03 -47.87 -23.70
CA MET A 1 -11.73 -48.44 -22.53
C MET A 1 -12.34 -47.29 -21.75
N ASP A 2 -13.59 -47.36 -21.38
CA ASP A 2 -14.22 -46.37 -20.52
C ASP A 2 -13.49 -46.37 -19.16
N THR A 3 -13.29 -45.19 -18.57
CA THR A 3 -12.61 -45.00 -17.27
C THR A 3 -13.26 -45.89 -16.17
N LYS A 4 -14.58 -46.05 -16.22
CA LYS A 4 -15.32 -46.94 -15.29
C LYS A 4 -14.90 -48.38 -15.45
N GLU A 5 -14.70 -48.86 -16.68
CA GLU A 5 -14.24 -50.21 -17.02
C GLU A 5 -12.79 -50.45 -16.56
N GLN A 6 -11.90 -49.46 -16.71
CA GLN A 6 -10.52 -49.54 -16.24
C GLN A 6 -10.46 -49.69 -14.73
N ILE A 7 -11.27 -48.92 -13.99
CA ILE A 7 -11.36 -49.03 -12.53
C ILE A 7 -11.92 -50.37 -12.10
N ALA A 8 -12.96 -50.89 -12.79
CA ALA A 8 -13.54 -52.20 -12.49
C ALA A 8 -12.51 -53.30 -12.75
N ALA A 9 -11.79 -53.28 -13.88
CA ALA A 9 -10.71 -54.21 -14.20
C ALA A 9 -9.59 -54.19 -13.15
N PHE A 10 -9.15 -53.03 -12.72
CA PHE A 10 -8.18 -52.89 -11.65
C PHE A 10 -8.69 -53.50 -10.33
N ARG A 11 -9.92 -53.19 -9.92
CA ARG A 11 -10.51 -53.75 -8.69
C ARG A 11 -10.64 -55.28 -8.77
N TYR A 12 -11.04 -55.80 -9.93
CA TYR A 12 -11.12 -57.25 -10.17
C TYR A 12 -9.74 -57.91 -10.07
N SER A 13 -8.71 -57.34 -10.70
CA SER A 13 -7.35 -57.92 -10.64
C SER A 13 -6.82 -58.08 -9.21
N LEU A 14 -7.20 -57.19 -8.29
CA LEU A 14 -6.84 -57.28 -6.87
C LEU A 14 -7.53 -58.44 -6.14
N ILE A 15 -8.83 -58.68 -6.46
CA ILE A 15 -9.64 -59.66 -5.77
C ILE A 15 -9.70 -61.00 -6.50
N ALA A 16 -9.21 -61.11 -7.73
CA ALA A 16 -9.21 -62.33 -8.54
C ALA A 16 -8.66 -63.57 -7.81
N PRO A 17 -7.56 -63.51 -7.05
CA PRO A 17 -7.09 -64.66 -6.30
C PRO A 17 -8.08 -65.23 -5.28
N ILE A 18 -9.09 -64.40 -4.89
CA ILE A 18 -10.08 -64.81 -3.89
C ILE A 18 -11.38 -65.27 -4.60
N VAL A 19 -11.81 -64.54 -5.63
CA VAL A 19 -13.12 -64.80 -6.26
C VAL A 19 -13.07 -65.81 -7.39
N SER A 20 -11.91 -66.09 -8.02
CA SER A 20 -11.73 -67.06 -9.09
C SER A 20 -11.27 -68.40 -8.61
N ARG A 21 -10.98 -68.58 -7.32
CA ARG A 21 -10.50 -69.86 -6.76
C ARG A 21 -11.63 -70.87 -6.62
N GLN A 22 -11.39 -72.07 -7.12
CA GLN A 22 -12.39 -73.17 -7.10
C GLN A 22 -12.25 -74.03 -5.79
N THR A 23 -11.14 -73.99 -5.11
CA THR A 23 -10.94 -74.76 -3.88
C THR A 23 -11.36 -73.96 -2.64
N PRO A 24 -12.00 -74.60 -1.63
CA PRO A 24 -12.37 -73.93 -0.39
C PRO A 24 -11.17 -73.33 0.35
N PHE A 25 -11.38 -72.17 0.97
CA PHE A 25 -10.36 -71.53 1.82
C PHE A 25 -10.34 -72.15 3.21
N LEU A 26 -9.17 -72.24 3.77
CA LEU A 26 -8.99 -72.62 5.18
C LEU A 26 -9.41 -71.44 6.10
N PRO A 27 -9.80 -71.76 7.37
CA PRO A 27 -10.14 -70.67 8.30
C PRO A 27 -9.02 -69.65 8.44
N GLY A 28 -9.33 -68.36 8.19
CA GLY A 28 -8.37 -67.26 8.25
C GLY A 28 -7.55 -66.97 6.99
N GLU A 29 -7.52 -67.89 6.00
CA GLU A 29 -6.73 -67.77 4.76
C GLU A 29 -7.15 -66.53 3.93
N ILE A 30 -8.44 -66.23 3.78
CA ILE A 30 -8.92 -65.07 3.07
C ILE A 30 -8.37 -63.76 3.69
N LYS A 31 -8.36 -63.67 5.02
CA LYS A 31 -7.84 -62.50 5.73
C LYS A 31 -6.32 -62.33 5.56
N ALA A 32 -5.59 -63.43 5.50
CA ALA A 32 -4.16 -63.41 5.23
C ALA A 32 -3.86 -62.95 3.80
N THR A 33 -4.58 -63.50 2.80
CA THR A 33 -4.45 -63.11 1.40
C THR A 33 -4.79 -61.61 1.19
N LEU A 34 -5.85 -61.10 1.83
CA LEU A 34 -6.23 -59.68 1.75
C LEU A 34 -5.14 -58.78 2.36
N LYS A 35 -4.50 -59.18 3.44
CA LYS A 35 -3.36 -58.43 4.04
C LYS A 35 -2.17 -58.43 3.11
N GLU A 36 -1.85 -59.55 2.47
CA GLU A 36 -0.75 -59.67 1.51
C GLU A 36 -1.00 -58.73 0.28
N ILE A 37 -2.22 -58.73 -0.27
CA ILE A 37 -2.58 -57.86 -1.37
C ILE A 37 -2.51 -56.39 -0.95
N ALA A 38 -2.97 -56.06 0.25
CA ALA A 38 -2.96 -54.68 0.75
C ALA A 38 -1.51 -54.12 1.01
N ALA A 39 -0.56 -55.02 1.23
CA ALA A 39 0.85 -54.67 1.47
C ALA A 39 1.62 -54.26 0.19
N ARG A 40 1.07 -54.56 -0.98
CA ARG A 40 1.70 -54.28 -2.29
C ARG A 40 1.38 -52.84 -2.77
N ASN A 41 2.32 -52.25 -3.54
CA ASN A 41 2.07 -50.98 -4.22
C ASN A 41 1.46 -51.18 -5.60
N TYR A 42 0.51 -50.33 -5.93
CA TYR A 42 -0.22 -50.39 -7.17
C TYR A 42 -0.31 -49.01 -7.84
N THR A 43 -0.40 -48.98 -9.15
CA THR A 43 -0.84 -47.76 -9.88
C THR A 43 -2.37 -47.79 -9.94
N VAL A 44 -3.01 -47.00 -9.06
CA VAL A 44 -4.49 -46.96 -8.99
C VAL A 44 -5.00 -46.01 -10.07
N PRO A 45 -5.85 -46.50 -11.00
CA PRO A 45 -6.43 -45.65 -12.05
C PRO A 45 -7.14 -44.41 -11.47
N GLU A 46 -6.91 -43.25 -12.06
CA GLU A 46 -7.51 -41.94 -11.67
C GLU A 46 -7.24 -41.56 -10.21
N SER A 47 -6.12 -41.99 -9.62
CA SER A 47 -5.77 -41.67 -8.24
C SER A 47 -4.27 -41.57 -8.05
N SER A 48 -3.83 -40.63 -7.22
CA SER A 48 -2.44 -40.54 -6.78
C SER A 48 -2.04 -41.53 -5.67
N ARG A 49 -2.99 -42.37 -5.24
CA ARG A 49 -2.75 -43.39 -4.20
C ARG A 49 -2.00 -44.57 -4.79
N THR A 50 -1.00 -45.06 -4.04
CA THR A 50 -0.20 -46.23 -4.41
C THR A 50 -0.58 -47.50 -3.66
N GLY A 51 -1.54 -47.45 -2.72
CA GLY A 51 -1.98 -48.59 -1.93
C GLY A 51 -3.46 -48.72 -1.80
N VAL A 52 -3.94 -49.93 -1.51
CA VAL A 52 -5.38 -50.27 -1.30
C VAL A 52 -5.52 -50.91 0.08
N SER A 53 -6.40 -50.37 0.93
CA SER A 53 -6.59 -50.90 2.30
C SER A 53 -7.34 -52.25 2.29
N VAL A 54 -7.07 -53.09 3.31
CA VAL A 54 -7.80 -54.37 3.52
C VAL A 54 -9.30 -54.16 3.49
N ARG A 55 -9.82 -53.13 4.15
CA ARG A 55 -11.23 -52.80 4.18
C ARG A 55 -11.81 -52.50 2.78
N SER A 56 -11.01 -51.89 1.90
CA SER A 56 -11.42 -51.65 0.51
C SER A 56 -11.49 -52.93 -0.29
N LEU A 57 -10.54 -53.84 -0.07
CA LEU A 57 -10.51 -55.16 -0.69
C LEU A 57 -11.70 -56.02 -0.23
N GLU A 58 -12.00 -56.06 1.06
CA GLU A 58 -13.20 -56.73 1.61
C GLU A 58 -14.47 -56.24 0.97
N ARG A 59 -14.59 -54.89 0.80
CA ARG A 59 -15.74 -54.32 0.13
C ARG A 59 -15.81 -54.75 -1.36
N TYR A 60 -14.70 -54.77 -2.08
CA TYR A 60 -14.66 -55.19 -3.46
C TYR A 60 -15.08 -56.66 -3.61
N VAL A 61 -14.65 -57.53 -2.70
CA VAL A 61 -15.07 -58.96 -2.67
C VAL A 61 -16.58 -59.08 -2.42
N ALA A 62 -17.13 -58.31 -1.48
CA ALA A 62 -18.55 -58.31 -1.17
C ALA A 62 -19.39 -57.79 -2.37
N GLU A 63 -19.04 -56.63 -2.95
CA GLU A 63 -19.73 -56.04 -4.10
C GLU A 63 -19.67 -56.95 -5.35
N TYR A 64 -18.53 -57.67 -5.57
CA TYR A 64 -18.41 -58.62 -6.65
C TYR A 64 -19.28 -59.86 -6.44
N ARG A 65 -19.37 -60.39 -5.22
CA ARG A 65 -20.21 -61.56 -4.88
C ARG A 65 -21.70 -61.26 -5.02
N GLU A 66 -22.10 -60.00 -4.74
CA GLU A 66 -23.50 -59.58 -4.78
C GLU A 66 -23.95 -59.16 -6.20
N HIS A 67 -23.10 -58.39 -6.89
CA HIS A 67 -23.48 -57.74 -8.14
C HIS A 67 -22.56 -58.07 -9.34
N GLY A 68 -21.63 -59.02 -9.19
CA GLY A 68 -20.68 -59.39 -10.23
C GLY A 68 -19.76 -58.23 -10.66
N TRP A 69 -19.44 -58.24 -11.93
CA TRP A 69 -18.56 -57.19 -12.53
C TRP A 69 -19.10 -55.77 -12.36
N GLU A 70 -20.42 -55.57 -12.44
CA GLU A 70 -21.05 -54.27 -12.30
C GLU A 70 -20.87 -53.66 -10.90
N GLY A 71 -20.80 -54.51 -9.85
CA GLY A 71 -20.49 -54.06 -8.48
C GLY A 71 -19.12 -53.43 -8.32
N LEU A 72 -18.18 -53.77 -9.21
CA LEU A 72 -16.83 -53.19 -9.16
C LEU A 72 -16.73 -51.83 -9.87
N LYS A 73 -17.70 -51.41 -10.64
CA LYS A 73 -17.71 -50.07 -11.26
C LYS A 73 -17.87 -49.01 -10.18
N PRO A 74 -17.24 -47.84 -10.34
CA PRO A 74 -17.45 -46.73 -9.43
C PRO A 74 -18.92 -46.27 -9.51
N LYS A 75 -19.61 -46.31 -8.37
CA LYS A 75 -20.96 -45.74 -8.26
C LYS A 75 -20.89 -44.25 -8.60
N GLU A 76 -21.74 -43.79 -9.48
CA GLU A 76 -21.89 -42.34 -9.71
C GLU A 76 -22.23 -41.70 -8.38
N LYS A 77 -21.45 -40.70 -8.00
CA LYS A 77 -21.85 -39.82 -6.92
C LYS A 77 -23.14 -39.15 -7.40
N THR A 78 -24.28 -39.65 -7.00
CA THR A 78 -25.52 -38.90 -7.09
C THR A 78 -25.21 -37.61 -6.29
N THR A 79 -24.85 -36.53 -6.99
CA THR A 79 -24.94 -35.21 -6.45
C THR A 79 -26.38 -35.07 -6.04
N SER A 80 -26.65 -35.28 -4.75
CA SER A 80 -27.94 -35.03 -4.17
C SER A 80 -28.20 -33.55 -4.38
N GLY A 81 -28.83 -33.24 -5.53
CA GLY A 81 -29.24 -31.87 -5.80
C GLY A 81 -30.06 -31.41 -4.63
N ALA A 82 -29.80 -30.25 -4.14
CA ALA A 82 -30.58 -29.41 -3.24
C ALA A 82 -31.56 -30.11 -2.25
N LYS A 83 -31.22 -31.30 -1.73
CA LYS A 83 -32.07 -32.04 -0.76
C LYS A 83 -32.23 -31.26 0.57
N ALA A 84 -31.39 -30.25 0.81
CA ALA A 84 -31.44 -29.48 2.02
C ALA A 84 -32.21 -28.13 1.90
N ILE A 85 -32.51 -27.68 0.68
CA ILE A 85 -33.25 -26.42 0.46
C ILE A 85 -34.38 -26.72 -0.57
N PRO A 86 -35.67 -26.48 -0.23
CA PRO A 86 -36.76 -26.60 -1.18
C PRO A 86 -36.57 -25.71 -2.40
N LYS A 87 -37.00 -26.18 -3.57
CA LYS A 87 -36.80 -25.45 -4.84
C LYS A 87 -37.39 -24.04 -4.81
N SER A 88 -38.60 -23.91 -4.26
CA SER A 88 -39.26 -22.60 -4.09
C SER A 88 -38.47 -21.62 -3.25
N VAL A 89 -37.83 -22.10 -2.20
CA VAL A 89 -36.97 -21.25 -1.32
C VAL A 89 -35.70 -20.85 -2.04
N LEU A 90 -35.11 -21.74 -2.83
CA LEU A 90 -33.93 -21.41 -3.62
C LEU A 90 -34.26 -20.37 -4.71
N GLU A 91 -35.43 -20.50 -5.38
CA GLU A 91 -35.90 -19.51 -6.35
C GLU A 91 -36.09 -18.15 -5.71
N MET A 92 -36.71 -18.05 -4.54
CA MET A 92 -36.85 -16.81 -3.79
C MET A 92 -35.48 -16.25 -3.38
N ALA A 93 -34.53 -17.07 -2.95
CA ALA A 93 -33.16 -16.63 -2.66
C ALA A 93 -32.44 -16.06 -3.89
N VAL A 94 -32.69 -16.68 -5.07
CA VAL A 94 -32.17 -16.20 -6.36
C VAL A 94 -32.75 -14.83 -6.72
N GLU A 95 -34.05 -14.64 -6.56
CA GLU A 95 -34.70 -13.33 -6.79
C GLU A 95 -34.17 -12.25 -5.83
N LEU A 96 -34.05 -12.55 -4.55
CA LEU A 96 -33.50 -11.67 -3.56
C LEU A 96 -32.04 -11.25 -3.89
N ARG A 97 -31.24 -12.18 -4.41
CA ARG A 97 -29.87 -11.93 -4.84
C ARG A 97 -29.82 -11.07 -6.11
N LYS A 98 -30.66 -11.38 -7.11
CA LYS A 98 -30.73 -10.62 -8.37
C LYS A 98 -31.23 -9.20 -8.14
N ALA A 99 -32.23 -9.02 -7.27
CA ALA A 99 -32.79 -7.71 -6.95
C ALA A 99 -31.76 -6.78 -6.28
N ARG A 100 -30.87 -7.33 -5.46
CA ARG A 100 -29.78 -6.58 -4.78
C ARG A 100 -28.55 -7.47 -4.67
N PRO A 101 -27.60 -7.39 -5.60
CA PRO A 101 -26.37 -8.19 -5.61
C PRO A 101 -25.46 -7.99 -4.39
N GLU A 102 -25.58 -6.85 -3.70
CA GLU A 102 -24.77 -6.49 -2.52
C GLU A 102 -25.19 -7.25 -1.26
N ARG A 103 -26.41 -7.81 -1.20
CA ARG A 103 -26.90 -8.56 -0.02
C ARG A 103 -25.94 -9.69 0.33
N SER A 104 -25.62 -9.85 1.62
CA SER A 104 -24.87 -11.02 2.09
C SER A 104 -25.73 -12.27 2.07
N VAL A 105 -25.12 -13.45 2.15
CA VAL A 105 -25.88 -14.73 2.25
C VAL A 105 -26.65 -14.78 3.56
N GLU A 106 -26.06 -14.29 4.63
CA GLU A 106 -26.69 -14.16 5.95
C GLU A 106 -27.91 -13.26 5.89
N GLN A 107 -27.83 -12.15 5.18
CA GLN A 107 -28.94 -11.23 4.99
C GLN A 107 -30.08 -11.87 4.19
N ILE A 108 -29.77 -12.61 3.13
CA ILE A 108 -30.78 -13.36 2.34
C ILE A 108 -31.43 -14.42 3.22
N LYS A 109 -30.63 -15.19 3.99
CA LYS A 109 -31.14 -16.17 4.95
C LYS A 109 -32.09 -15.52 5.95
N TYR A 110 -31.67 -14.41 6.57
CA TYR A 110 -32.48 -13.65 7.52
C TYR A 110 -33.83 -13.21 6.92
N ILE A 111 -33.82 -12.71 5.67
CA ILE A 111 -35.06 -12.32 4.97
C ILE A 111 -35.97 -13.53 4.77
N LEU A 112 -35.45 -14.69 4.35
CA LEU A 112 -36.22 -15.90 4.13
C LEU A 112 -36.85 -16.46 5.43
N GLU A 113 -36.12 -16.37 6.53
CA GLU A 113 -36.60 -16.78 7.85
C GLU A 113 -37.63 -15.81 8.41
N THR A 114 -37.40 -14.51 8.32
CA THR A 114 -38.30 -13.46 8.82
C THR A 114 -39.58 -13.34 7.99
N SER A 115 -39.51 -13.64 6.70
CA SER A 115 -40.69 -13.70 5.82
C SER A 115 -41.50 -15.01 5.97
N HIS A 116 -41.14 -15.87 6.92
CA HIS A 116 -41.75 -17.19 7.14
C HIS A 116 -41.71 -18.14 5.91
N ALA A 117 -40.84 -17.87 4.95
CA ALA A 117 -40.62 -18.77 3.79
C ALA A 117 -39.96 -20.08 4.21
N VAL A 118 -39.18 -20.05 5.28
CA VAL A 118 -38.55 -21.22 5.92
C VAL A 118 -38.58 -21.08 7.44
N PRO A 119 -38.61 -22.20 8.19
CA PRO A 119 -38.42 -22.19 9.63
C PRO A 119 -37.01 -21.65 10.00
N GLU A 120 -36.90 -20.97 11.11
CA GLU A 120 -35.64 -20.45 11.63
C GLU A 120 -34.60 -21.58 11.81
N GLY A 121 -33.36 -21.35 11.38
CA GLY A 121 -32.29 -22.35 11.46
C GLY A 121 -32.36 -23.51 10.47
N SER A 122 -33.41 -23.64 9.63
CA SER A 122 -33.58 -24.76 8.69
C SER A 122 -32.62 -24.71 7.50
N VAL A 123 -32.12 -23.53 7.14
CA VAL A 123 -31.17 -23.30 6.02
C VAL A 123 -29.81 -22.89 6.53
N ALA A 124 -28.78 -23.69 6.24
CA ALA A 124 -27.41 -23.34 6.54
C ALA A 124 -26.88 -22.31 5.52
N SER A 125 -26.25 -21.23 6.00
CA SER A 125 -25.66 -20.19 5.13
C SER A 125 -24.64 -20.76 4.14
N SER A 126 -23.84 -21.76 4.56
CA SER A 126 -22.87 -22.45 3.70
C SER A 126 -23.54 -23.21 2.54
N THR A 127 -24.68 -23.84 2.77
CA THR A 127 -25.46 -24.54 1.75
C THR A 127 -26.07 -23.56 0.76
N LEU A 128 -26.68 -22.48 1.26
CA LEU A 128 -27.22 -21.40 0.43
C LEU A 128 -26.14 -20.73 -0.42
N ALA A 129 -24.97 -20.43 0.18
CA ALA A 129 -23.83 -19.86 -0.53
C ALA A 129 -23.33 -20.76 -1.66
N ARG A 130 -23.29 -22.09 -1.43
CA ARG A 130 -22.88 -23.05 -2.43
C ARG A 130 -23.84 -23.04 -3.61
N HIS A 131 -25.16 -23.12 -3.38
CA HIS A 131 -26.16 -23.12 -4.46
C HIS A 131 -26.15 -21.82 -5.26
N LEU A 132 -26.06 -20.66 -4.60
CA LEU A 132 -25.94 -19.37 -5.30
C LEU A 132 -24.67 -19.31 -6.15
N ARG A 133 -23.55 -19.93 -5.71
CA ARG A 133 -22.30 -20.01 -6.49
C ARG A 133 -22.43 -20.94 -7.68
N GLU A 134 -23.05 -22.13 -7.51
CA GLU A 134 -23.30 -23.09 -8.58
C GLU A 134 -24.18 -22.47 -9.68
N LEU A 135 -25.10 -21.58 -9.33
CA LEU A 135 -25.94 -20.82 -10.25
C LEU A 135 -25.26 -19.56 -10.85
N GLY A 136 -23.98 -19.32 -10.57
CA GLY A 136 -23.28 -18.11 -11.05
C GLY A 136 -23.73 -16.80 -10.38
N LEU A 137 -24.44 -16.90 -9.23
CA LEU A 137 -25.02 -15.77 -8.50
C LEU A 137 -24.21 -15.42 -7.24
N SER A 138 -22.91 -15.70 -7.24
CA SER A 138 -22.05 -15.21 -6.16
C SER A 138 -21.96 -13.69 -6.19
N ARG A 139 -21.87 -13.05 -5.01
CA ARG A 139 -21.70 -11.60 -4.91
C ARG A 139 -20.52 -11.08 -5.76
N LYS A 140 -19.42 -11.85 -5.78
CA LYS A 140 -18.21 -11.52 -6.54
C LYS A 140 -18.44 -11.56 -8.05
N GLU A 141 -19.29 -12.46 -8.53
CA GLU A 141 -19.61 -12.57 -9.96
C GLU A 141 -20.59 -11.50 -10.43
N LEU A 142 -21.65 -11.25 -9.66
CA LEU A 142 -22.66 -10.25 -10.00
C LEU A 142 -22.15 -8.80 -9.89
N LEU A 143 -21.24 -8.52 -8.95
CA LEU A 143 -20.61 -7.21 -8.78
C LEU A 143 -19.35 -7.05 -9.64
N LYS A 144 -18.99 -8.04 -10.43
CA LYS A 144 -18.01 -7.84 -11.50
C LYS A 144 -18.62 -6.91 -12.53
N GLU A 145 -18.34 -5.62 -12.41
CA GLU A 145 -18.50 -4.74 -13.57
C GLU A 145 -17.68 -5.34 -14.73
N PRO A 146 -18.26 -5.46 -15.94
CA PRO A 146 -17.52 -5.82 -17.13
C PRO A 146 -16.67 -4.63 -17.59
N THR A 147 -15.83 -4.11 -16.70
CA THR A 147 -14.82 -3.13 -17.08
C THR A 147 -13.71 -3.90 -17.76
N GLY A 148 -13.64 -3.76 -19.08
CA GLY A 148 -12.49 -4.19 -19.86
C GLY A 148 -11.26 -3.47 -19.29
N ARG A 149 -10.60 -4.08 -18.29
CA ARG A 149 -9.41 -3.56 -17.64
C ARG A 149 -8.28 -3.60 -18.65
N LYS A 150 -8.05 -2.47 -19.32
CA LYS A 150 -6.89 -2.33 -20.20
C LYS A 150 -5.63 -2.38 -19.32
N ARG A 151 -4.79 -3.36 -19.56
CA ARG A 151 -3.45 -3.38 -18.98
C ARG A 151 -2.70 -2.15 -19.48
N PHE A 152 -2.29 -1.30 -18.55
CA PHE A 152 -1.42 -0.17 -18.84
C PHE A 152 0.04 -0.57 -18.53
N GLU A 153 0.95 -0.18 -19.39
CA GLU A 153 2.40 -0.24 -19.18
C GLU A 153 3.02 0.99 -19.83
N ALA A 154 3.97 1.62 -19.14
CA ALA A 154 4.74 2.72 -19.71
C ALA A 154 5.48 2.26 -20.96
N ALA A 155 5.68 3.16 -21.92
CA ALA A 155 6.31 2.83 -23.20
C ALA A 155 7.82 2.57 -23.08
N ASP A 156 8.48 3.16 -22.07
CA ASP A 156 9.91 3.01 -21.83
C ASP A 156 10.21 3.10 -20.33
N ALA A 157 11.42 2.68 -19.91
CA ALA A 157 11.83 2.81 -18.51
C ALA A 157 11.97 4.30 -18.12
N HIS A 158 11.76 4.56 -16.84
CA HIS A 158 11.81 5.88 -16.21
C HIS A 158 10.76 6.91 -16.69
N LEU A 159 9.84 6.53 -17.60
CA LEU A 159 8.71 7.40 -17.93
C LEU A 159 7.69 7.46 -16.78
N LEU A 160 7.48 6.37 -16.07
CA LEU A 160 6.54 6.28 -14.96
C LEU A 160 7.13 5.51 -13.79
N TRP A 161 7.25 6.16 -12.65
CA TRP A 161 7.58 5.51 -11.38
C TRP A 161 6.34 5.40 -10.50
N GLN A 162 6.14 4.24 -9.89
CA GLN A 162 5.12 3.98 -8.88
C GLN A 162 5.76 3.94 -7.50
N ALA A 163 5.17 4.61 -6.53
CA ALA A 163 5.67 4.63 -5.16
C ALA A 163 4.60 4.27 -4.14
N ASP A 164 5.01 3.56 -3.09
CA ASP A 164 4.12 3.16 -2.01
C ASP A 164 4.89 2.75 -0.75
N PHE A 165 4.19 2.75 0.39
CA PHE A 165 4.67 2.24 1.67
C PHE A 165 4.08 0.86 1.97
N GLN A 166 4.90 -0.04 2.55
CA GLN A 166 4.47 -1.34 3.05
C GLN A 166 4.87 -1.54 4.51
N HIS A 167 3.89 -1.87 5.35
CA HIS A 167 4.09 -2.25 6.75
C HIS A 167 4.37 -3.75 6.84
N THR A 168 5.63 -4.16 6.98
CA THR A 168 5.96 -5.57 6.79
C THR A 168 6.74 -6.24 7.92
N LEU A 169 7.74 -5.60 8.51
CA LEU A 169 8.69 -6.21 9.45
C LEU A 169 8.69 -5.53 10.82
N TYR A 170 9.15 -6.26 11.83
CA TYR A 170 9.38 -5.74 13.18
C TYR A 170 10.82 -6.04 13.60
N LEU A 171 11.54 -5.00 14.00
CA LEU A 171 12.88 -5.08 14.58
C LEU A 171 12.86 -4.79 16.08
N PRO A 172 13.89 -5.16 16.84
CA PRO A 172 14.10 -4.64 18.19
C PRO A 172 14.04 -3.11 18.19
N ASP A 173 13.39 -2.50 19.19
CA ASP A 173 13.35 -1.05 19.30
C ASP A 173 14.72 -0.53 19.74
N PRO A 174 15.31 0.46 19.07
CA PRO A 174 16.61 1.03 19.46
C PRO A 174 16.63 1.60 20.89
N SER A 175 15.48 2.03 21.43
CA SER A 175 15.37 2.58 22.78
C SER A 175 15.08 1.52 23.85
N ASP A 176 14.50 0.38 23.48
CA ASP A 176 14.18 -0.74 24.38
C ASP A 176 14.21 -2.07 23.61
N PRO A 177 15.33 -2.80 23.63
CA PRO A 177 15.47 -4.07 22.88
C PRO A 177 14.45 -5.16 23.22
N LYS A 178 13.76 -5.05 24.37
CA LYS A 178 12.66 -5.97 24.74
C LYS A 178 11.38 -5.69 23.97
N LYS A 179 11.25 -4.51 23.39
CA LYS A 179 10.11 -4.13 22.54
C LYS A 179 10.47 -4.31 21.07
N ARG A 180 9.45 -4.49 20.26
CA ARG A 180 9.59 -4.55 18.81
C ARG A 180 8.96 -3.31 18.19
N ARG A 181 9.67 -2.70 17.25
CA ARG A 181 9.20 -1.55 16.49
C ARG A 181 8.99 -1.94 15.03
N LYS A 182 7.92 -1.46 14.45
CA LYS A 182 7.60 -1.72 13.05
C LYS A 182 8.56 -0.96 12.12
N ALA A 183 9.19 -1.69 11.22
CA ALA A 183 9.92 -1.13 10.10
C ALA A 183 8.99 -1.07 8.87
N ILE A 184 8.96 0.08 8.22
CA ILE A 184 8.05 0.39 7.11
C ILE A 184 8.91 0.51 5.86
N LEU A 185 8.67 -0.34 4.85
CA LEU A 185 9.34 -0.28 3.57
C LEU A 185 8.71 0.80 2.71
N PHE A 186 9.49 1.76 2.25
CA PHE A 186 9.14 2.61 1.13
C PHE A 186 9.83 2.10 -0.13
N ALA A 187 9.10 1.96 -1.22
CA ALA A 187 9.67 1.50 -2.49
C ALA A 187 9.17 2.33 -3.66
N ILE A 188 10.06 2.56 -4.61
CA ILE A 188 9.79 3.21 -5.90
C ILE A 188 10.11 2.20 -7.01
N LEU A 189 9.11 1.85 -7.80
CA LEU A 189 9.19 0.86 -8.88
C LEU A 189 9.02 1.55 -10.23
N ASP A 190 9.90 1.26 -11.17
CA ASP A 190 9.73 1.64 -12.56
C ASP A 190 8.65 0.78 -13.25
N ASP A 191 7.65 1.43 -13.81
CA ASP A 191 6.46 0.78 -14.38
C ASP A 191 6.79 -0.12 -15.57
N TYR A 192 7.73 0.26 -16.42
CA TYR A 192 8.13 -0.51 -17.61
C TYR A 192 9.02 -1.69 -17.23
N SER A 193 10.18 -1.43 -16.65
CA SER A 193 11.19 -2.46 -16.41
C SER A 193 10.90 -3.35 -15.21
N ARG A 194 10.07 -2.92 -14.27
CA ARG A 194 9.87 -3.50 -12.93
C ARG A 194 11.09 -3.32 -12.01
N LEU A 195 12.06 -2.50 -12.41
CA LEU A 195 13.21 -2.17 -11.59
C LEU A 195 12.76 -1.45 -10.32
N ILE A 196 13.32 -1.80 -9.19
CA ILE A 196 13.19 -0.99 -7.96
C ILE A 196 14.26 0.09 -8.04
N VAL A 197 13.84 1.29 -8.37
CA VAL A 197 14.76 2.43 -8.49
C VAL A 197 15.24 2.91 -7.12
N HIS A 198 14.41 2.73 -6.10
CA HIS A 198 14.80 2.87 -4.70
C HIS A 198 13.90 2.02 -3.80
N GLY A 199 14.46 1.49 -2.72
CA GLY A 199 13.71 0.80 -1.67
C GLY A 199 14.49 0.84 -0.37
N GLU A 200 13.85 1.32 0.70
CA GLU A 200 14.49 1.52 1.99
C GLU A 200 13.47 1.40 3.12
N PHE A 201 13.86 0.80 4.25
CA PHE A 201 13.05 0.71 5.46
C PHE A 201 13.27 1.93 6.34
N TYR A 202 12.17 2.43 6.91
CA TYR A 202 12.13 3.56 7.82
C TYR A 202 11.33 3.23 9.08
N TRP A 203 11.50 4.04 10.13
CA TRP A 203 10.70 3.93 11.35
C TRP A 203 9.35 4.64 11.29
N ASP A 204 9.13 5.44 10.27
CA ASP A 204 7.92 6.22 10.04
C ASP A 204 7.66 6.43 8.54
N GLU A 205 6.43 6.80 8.19
CA GLU A 205 6.01 7.12 6.81
C GLU A 205 5.74 8.63 6.65
N ARG A 206 6.70 9.44 7.07
CA ARG A 206 6.62 10.89 6.96
C ARG A 206 7.19 11.38 5.63
N LEU A 207 6.76 12.58 5.23
CA LEU A 207 7.19 13.22 3.99
C LEU A 207 8.74 13.26 3.79
N PRO A 208 9.57 13.59 4.79
CA PRO A 208 11.01 13.57 4.61
C PRO A 208 11.57 12.23 4.15
N ARG A 209 10.97 11.10 4.56
CA ARG A 209 11.40 9.75 4.14
C ARG A 209 11.14 9.50 2.67
N LEU A 210 9.97 9.94 2.19
CA LEU A 210 9.62 9.88 0.78
C LEU A 210 10.58 10.74 -0.06
N GLU A 211 10.83 11.97 0.39
CA GLU A 211 11.68 12.92 -0.33
C GLU A 211 13.13 12.47 -0.39
N ASP A 212 13.68 11.96 0.71
CA ASP A 212 15.01 11.35 0.75
C ASP A 212 15.12 10.20 -0.25
N SER A 213 14.14 9.29 -0.24
CA SER A 213 14.07 8.17 -1.19
C SER A 213 13.96 8.62 -2.63
N LEU A 214 13.12 9.62 -2.92
CA LEU A 214 12.96 10.17 -4.27
C LEU A 214 14.24 10.85 -4.74
N LYS A 215 14.91 11.62 -3.87
CA LYS A 215 16.22 12.25 -4.14
C LYS A 215 17.26 11.21 -4.50
N LYS A 216 17.39 10.12 -3.71
CA LYS A 216 18.30 9.01 -3.95
C LYS A 216 18.00 8.30 -5.28
N ALA A 217 16.71 8.05 -5.59
CA ALA A 217 16.27 7.45 -6.84
C ALA A 217 16.66 8.30 -8.06
N ILE A 218 16.42 9.62 -7.99
CA ILE A 218 16.74 10.58 -9.06
C ILE A 218 18.25 10.66 -9.29
N LEU A 219 19.06 10.67 -8.23
CA LEU A 219 20.52 10.67 -8.34
C LEU A 219 21.04 9.43 -9.05
N LYS A 220 20.44 8.27 -8.83
CA LYS A 220 20.88 7.00 -9.40
C LYS A 220 20.40 6.77 -10.83
N TYR A 221 19.16 7.15 -11.13
CA TYR A 221 18.47 6.77 -12.36
C TYR A 221 17.93 7.93 -13.21
N GLY A 222 18.16 9.18 -12.77
CA GLY A 222 17.61 10.36 -13.45
C GLY A 222 16.18 10.69 -13.03
N VAL A 223 15.62 11.73 -13.67
CA VAL A 223 14.30 12.29 -13.33
C VAL A 223 13.22 11.63 -14.17
N PRO A 224 12.17 11.02 -13.57
CA PRO A 224 11.06 10.44 -14.33
C PRO A 224 10.18 11.52 -14.98
N GLU A 225 9.36 11.13 -15.96
CA GLU A 225 8.33 12.04 -16.47
C GLU A 225 7.10 12.10 -15.55
N GLN A 226 6.76 10.98 -14.92
CA GLN A 226 5.60 10.87 -14.05
C GLN A 226 5.94 10.10 -12.78
N PHE A 227 5.45 10.60 -11.66
CA PHE A 227 5.48 9.95 -10.35
C PHE A 227 4.05 9.64 -9.93
N TYR A 228 3.73 8.35 -9.73
CA TYR A 228 2.39 7.85 -9.45
C TYR A 228 2.32 7.21 -8.07
N CYS A 229 1.41 7.69 -7.24
CA CYS A 229 1.25 7.28 -5.85
C CYS A 229 -0.23 7.25 -5.44
N ASP A 230 -0.51 6.90 -4.20
CA ASP A 230 -1.87 6.99 -3.66
C ASP A 230 -2.24 8.41 -3.21
N ASN A 231 -3.45 8.54 -2.63
CA ASN A 231 -3.94 9.80 -2.08
C ASN A 231 -3.59 9.96 -0.58
N GLY A 232 -2.61 9.21 -0.05
CA GLY A 232 -2.17 9.36 1.33
C GLY A 232 -1.66 10.77 1.62
N ALA A 233 -1.79 11.23 2.86
CA ALA A 233 -1.43 12.59 3.25
C ALA A 233 0.02 12.97 2.91
N VAL A 234 0.93 12.00 2.96
CA VAL A 234 2.35 12.18 2.62
C VAL A 234 2.53 12.50 1.14
N PHE A 235 1.78 11.79 0.27
CA PHE A 235 1.85 11.97 -1.18
C PHE A 235 1.08 13.20 -1.68
N SER A 236 0.11 13.68 -0.91
CA SER A 236 -0.71 14.87 -1.25
C SER A 236 -0.17 16.15 -0.61
N SER A 237 1.11 16.17 -0.22
CA SER A 237 1.72 17.35 0.39
C SER A 237 2.04 18.43 -0.65
N SER A 238 1.79 19.69 -0.30
CA SER A 238 2.12 20.82 -1.16
C SER A 238 3.62 20.95 -1.44
N HIS A 239 4.47 20.46 -0.54
CA HIS A 239 5.91 20.46 -0.75
C HIS A 239 6.32 19.46 -1.84
N LEU A 240 5.80 18.22 -1.81
CA LEU A 240 6.04 17.23 -2.87
C LEU A 240 5.55 17.74 -4.24
N GLU A 241 4.39 18.40 -4.28
CA GLU A 241 3.88 19.02 -5.51
C GLU A 241 4.84 20.08 -6.06
N LYS A 242 5.39 20.94 -5.19
CA LYS A 242 6.40 21.94 -5.57
C LYS A 242 7.69 21.29 -6.07
N VAL A 243 8.19 20.25 -5.39
CA VAL A 243 9.39 19.50 -5.80
C VAL A 243 9.17 18.88 -7.18
N CYS A 244 8.05 18.18 -7.37
CA CYS A 244 7.71 17.60 -8.66
C CYS A 244 7.57 18.67 -9.75
N GLY A 245 6.93 19.80 -9.45
CA GLY A 245 6.80 20.93 -10.37
C GLY A 245 8.16 21.51 -10.78
N LYS A 246 9.07 21.77 -9.83
CA LYS A 246 10.43 22.24 -10.10
C LYS A 246 11.24 21.25 -10.95
N LEU A 247 11.06 19.94 -10.73
CA LEU A 247 11.69 18.87 -11.51
C LEU A 247 11.03 18.66 -12.88
N GLY A 248 9.87 19.26 -13.16
CA GLY A 248 9.07 18.97 -14.33
C GLY A 248 8.53 17.54 -14.36
N VAL A 249 8.26 16.96 -13.19
CA VAL A 249 7.66 15.64 -13.00
C VAL A 249 6.17 15.78 -12.82
N ARG A 250 5.38 15.03 -13.57
CA ARG A 250 3.93 15.00 -13.40
C ARG A 250 3.57 14.12 -12.20
N LEU A 251 3.22 14.73 -11.07
CA LEU A 251 2.66 14.02 -9.92
C LEU A 251 1.23 13.57 -10.25
N SER A 252 0.94 12.30 -10.02
CA SER A 252 -0.36 11.69 -10.31
C SER A 252 -0.79 10.78 -9.19
N HIS A 253 -2.07 10.83 -8.86
CA HIS A 253 -2.64 10.04 -7.77
C HIS A 253 -3.63 8.99 -8.28
N THR A 254 -3.78 7.90 -7.51
CA THR A 254 -4.78 6.87 -7.76
C THR A 254 -6.18 7.49 -7.71
N ARG A 255 -7.02 7.21 -8.71
CA ARG A 255 -8.42 7.61 -8.64
C ARG A 255 -9.12 6.90 -7.50
N PRO A 256 -9.94 7.59 -6.69
CA PRO A 256 -10.71 6.96 -5.62
C PRO A 256 -11.45 5.72 -6.14
N TYR A 257 -11.41 4.63 -5.38
CA TYR A 257 -12.05 3.33 -5.70
C TYR A 257 -11.54 2.61 -6.97
N ARG A 258 -10.42 3.04 -7.57
CA ARG A 258 -9.79 2.38 -8.74
C ARG A 258 -8.32 2.06 -8.49
N PRO A 259 -8.00 0.99 -7.75
CA PRO A 259 -6.63 0.60 -7.40
C PRO A 259 -5.84 -0.01 -8.58
N GLU A 260 -6.44 -0.11 -9.76
CA GLU A 260 -5.90 -0.88 -10.89
C GLU A 260 -4.53 -0.40 -11.38
N GLY A 261 -4.22 0.90 -11.21
CA GLY A 261 -2.92 1.46 -11.58
C GLY A 261 -1.75 0.99 -10.71
N ARG A 262 -1.99 0.51 -9.49
CA ARG A 262 -0.96 0.14 -8.50
C ARG A 262 -0.62 -1.34 -8.46
N GLY A 263 -1.27 -2.17 -9.25
CA GLY A 263 -1.12 -3.62 -9.21
C GLY A 263 0.31 -4.14 -9.43
N LYS A 264 1.23 -3.31 -9.96
CA LYS A 264 2.64 -3.68 -10.18
C LYS A 264 3.45 -3.55 -8.90
N ILE A 265 3.34 -2.42 -8.18
CA ILE A 265 4.03 -2.23 -6.90
C ILE A 265 3.41 -3.13 -5.81
N GLU A 266 2.10 -3.35 -5.83
CA GLU A 266 1.44 -4.32 -4.94
C GLU A 266 1.95 -5.75 -5.16
N ARG A 267 2.20 -6.14 -6.42
CA ARG A 267 2.80 -7.44 -6.75
C ARG A 267 4.24 -7.54 -6.25
N PHE A 268 5.01 -6.46 -6.35
CA PHE A 268 6.34 -6.40 -5.77
C PHE A 268 6.29 -6.58 -4.25
N PHE A 269 5.41 -5.90 -3.55
CA PHE A 269 5.26 -6.05 -2.09
C PHE A 269 4.84 -7.47 -1.68
N ARG A 270 3.94 -8.11 -2.43
CA ARG A 270 3.65 -9.54 -2.19
C ARG A 270 4.89 -10.42 -2.37
N PHE A 271 5.75 -10.07 -3.31
CA PHE A 271 6.99 -10.81 -3.51
C PHE A 271 7.99 -10.55 -2.38
N VAL A 272 8.08 -9.33 -1.85
CA VAL A 272 8.82 -9.03 -0.61
C VAL A 272 8.30 -9.90 0.54
N ASP A 273 6.98 -9.98 0.73
CA ASP A 273 6.37 -10.79 1.80
C ASP A 273 6.67 -12.29 1.67
N THR A 274 6.70 -12.83 0.45
CA THR A 274 6.88 -14.27 0.21
C THR A 274 8.35 -14.71 0.06
N SER A 275 9.26 -13.78 -0.23
CA SER A 275 10.67 -14.09 -0.49
C SER A 275 11.60 -13.45 0.55
N PHE A 276 11.62 -12.13 0.68
CA PHE A 276 12.55 -11.41 1.57
C PHE A 276 12.16 -11.53 3.05
N LYS A 277 10.89 -11.34 3.37
CA LYS A 277 10.39 -11.22 4.74
C LYS A 277 10.68 -12.45 5.60
N HIS A 278 10.50 -13.65 5.05
CA HIS A 278 10.74 -14.90 5.79
C HIS A 278 12.21 -15.07 6.13
N GLU A 279 13.11 -14.75 5.19
CA GLU A 279 14.56 -14.82 5.42
C GLU A 279 15.01 -13.74 6.42
N ALA A 280 14.45 -12.54 6.31
CA ALA A 280 14.73 -11.45 7.26
C ALA A 280 14.31 -11.83 8.69
N TYR A 281 13.12 -12.43 8.88
CA TYR A 281 12.69 -12.89 10.20
C TYR A 281 13.61 -13.96 10.79
N LEU A 282 14.07 -14.90 9.98
CA LEU A 282 15.04 -15.91 10.42
C LEU A 282 16.33 -15.26 10.92
N GLN A 283 16.83 -14.23 10.24
CA GLN A 283 18.04 -13.52 10.68
C GLN A 283 17.77 -12.65 11.92
N ILE A 284 16.58 -12.06 12.06
CA ILE A 284 16.16 -11.31 13.25
C ILE A 284 16.07 -12.23 14.47
N GLU A 285 15.46 -13.41 14.33
CA GLU A 285 15.33 -14.40 15.40
C GLU A 285 16.68 -14.95 15.84
N ASN A 286 17.61 -15.11 14.90
CA ASN A 286 18.98 -15.52 15.18
C ASN A 286 19.88 -14.40 15.71
N GLY A 287 19.36 -13.18 15.92
CA GLY A 287 20.10 -12.02 16.39
C GLY A 287 21.19 -11.49 15.45
N ARG A 288 21.12 -11.85 14.15
CA ARG A 288 22.06 -11.38 13.12
C ARG A 288 21.59 -10.12 12.40
N LEU A 289 20.33 -9.77 12.55
CA LEU A 289 19.71 -8.60 11.95
C LEU A 289 18.90 -7.90 13.05
N THR A 290 19.48 -6.86 13.63
CA THR A 290 18.95 -6.21 14.85
C THR A 290 18.67 -4.73 14.65
N THR A 291 19.28 -4.12 13.63
CA THR A 291 19.21 -2.67 13.39
C THR A 291 18.59 -2.36 12.03
N LEU A 292 18.07 -1.14 11.89
CA LEU A 292 17.50 -0.66 10.62
C LEU A 292 18.54 -0.57 9.49
N PRO A 293 19.78 -0.09 9.72
CA PRO A 293 20.82 -0.12 8.69
C PRO A 293 21.13 -1.55 8.19
N GLU A 294 21.28 -2.53 9.09
CA GLU A 294 21.49 -3.93 8.71
C GLU A 294 20.33 -4.48 7.86
N LEU A 295 19.08 -4.15 8.24
CA LEU A 295 17.91 -4.52 7.44
C LEU A 295 17.96 -3.89 6.04
N ASN A 296 18.34 -2.63 5.93
CA ASN A 296 18.46 -1.92 4.66
C ASN A 296 19.57 -2.49 3.78
N ASP A 297 20.70 -2.88 4.36
CA ASP A 297 21.81 -3.51 3.61
C ASP A 297 21.42 -4.91 3.12
N ALA A 298 20.72 -5.69 3.95
CA ALA A 298 20.19 -7.00 3.56
C ALA A 298 19.14 -6.85 2.43
N PHE A 299 18.25 -5.86 2.54
CA PHE A 299 17.23 -5.59 1.52
C PHE A 299 17.85 -5.14 0.21
N ARG A 300 18.83 -4.24 0.25
CA ARG A 300 19.58 -3.79 -0.95
C ARG A 300 20.27 -4.96 -1.63
N SER A 301 20.94 -5.82 -0.85
CA SER A 301 21.60 -7.01 -1.38
C SER A 301 20.60 -7.98 -2.03
N TRP A 302 19.43 -8.17 -1.43
CA TRP A 302 18.37 -9.00 -2.00
C TRP A 302 17.77 -8.37 -3.27
N VAL A 303 17.53 -7.04 -3.29
CA VAL A 303 17.03 -6.35 -4.48
C VAL A 303 18.04 -6.44 -5.63
N ASP A 304 19.28 -6.05 -5.40
CA ASP A 304 20.30 -5.96 -6.45
C ASP A 304 20.78 -7.35 -6.90
N GLY A 305 20.98 -8.28 -5.96
CA GLY A 305 21.54 -9.61 -6.25
C GLY A 305 20.51 -10.64 -6.68
N TYR A 306 19.25 -10.51 -6.27
CA TYR A 306 18.22 -11.51 -6.54
C TYR A 306 17.05 -10.97 -7.34
N TYR A 307 16.37 -9.91 -6.87
CA TYR A 307 15.16 -9.42 -7.55
C TYR A 307 15.46 -8.83 -8.93
N HIS A 308 16.49 -8.01 -9.06
CA HIS A 308 16.83 -7.32 -10.31
C HIS A 308 17.39 -8.25 -11.39
N THR A 309 18.03 -9.37 -10.99
CA THR A 309 18.73 -10.27 -11.89
C THR A 309 17.90 -11.46 -12.38
N ARG A 310 16.80 -11.78 -11.68
CA ARG A 310 15.93 -12.90 -12.07
C ARG A 310 14.97 -12.52 -13.18
N GLU A 311 14.61 -13.47 -14.05
CA GLU A 311 13.56 -13.27 -15.04
C GLU A 311 12.23 -12.93 -14.37
N HIS A 312 11.62 -11.82 -14.76
CA HIS A 312 10.31 -11.42 -14.27
C HIS A 312 9.19 -12.12 -15.04
N GLY A 313 8.29 -12.82 -14.34
CA GLY A 313 7.27 -13.70 -14.94
C GLY A 313 6.35 -13.07 -15.99
N THR A 314 6.15 -11.75 -15.97
CA THR A 314 5.32 -11.03 -16.95
C THR A 314 6.13 -10.50 -18.12
N THR A 315 7.31 -9.90 -17.86
CA THR A 315 8.11 -9.23 -18.88
C THR A 315 9.06 -10.17 -19.60
N LYS A 316 9.29 -11.38 -19.06
CA LYS A 316 10.20 -12.39 -19.57
C LYS A 316 11.66 -11.90 -19.73
N MET A 317 12.01 -10.88 -18.98
CA MET A 317 13.36 -10.32 -18.88
C MET A 317 13.67 -9.99 -17.42
N ALA A 318 14.94 -9.96 -17.06
CA ALA A 318 15.37 -9.44 -15.77
C ALA A 318 15.12 -7.93 -15.70
N PRO A 319 14.63 -7.40 -14.57
CA PRO A 319 14.35 -5.96 -14.42
C PRO A 319 15.52 -5.06 -14.81
N ILE A 320 16.73 -5.43 -14.39
CA ILE A 320 17.94 -4.67 -14.69
C ILE A 320 18.26 -4.63 -16.20
N ASP A 321 18.07 -5.74 -16.90
CA ASP A 321 18.36 -5.82 -18.32
C ASP A 321 17.29 -5.08 -19.13
N ARG A 322 16.03 -5.17 -18.72
CA ARG A 322 14.95 -4.42 -19.34
C ARG A 322 15.10 -2.90 -19.14
N ALA A 323 15.58 -2.46 -17.99
CA ALA A 323 15.87 -1.05 -17.75
C ALA A 323 16.99 -0.53 -18.69
N LYS A 324 18.01 -1.33 -18.97
CA LYS A 324 19.11 -0.96 -19.88
C LYS A 324 18.67 -0.78 -21.35
N THR A 325 17.51 -1.30 -21.74
CA THR A 325 16.98 -1.10 -23.10
C THR A 325 16.44 0.31 -23.33
N SER A 326 16.21 1.07 -22.27
CA SER A 326 15.69 2.43 -22.34
C SER A 326 16.71 3.39 -22.95
N ARG A 327 16.17 4.33 -23.73
CA ARG A 327 16.90 5.50 -24.23
C ARG A 327 16.53 6.78 -23.49
N PHE A 328 15.50 6.73 -22.64
CA PHE A 328 15.06 7.86 -21.87
C PHE A 328 15.97 8.07 -20.67
N MET A 329 16.57 9.25 -20.59
CA MET A 329 17.38 9.64 -19.44
C MET A 329 17.42 11.16 -19.32
N ARG A 330 16.87 11.66 -18.22
CA ARG A 330 16.85 13.10 -17.91
C ARG A 330 17.59 13.33 -16.59
N HIS A 331 18.73 13.97 -16.68
CA HIS A 331 19.56 14.25 -15.51
C HIS A 331 19.31 15.65 -14.95
N VAL A 332 19.58 15.80 -13.68
CA VAL A 332 19.62 17.07 -12.94
C VAL A 332 20.94 17.12 -12.19
N SER A 333 21.55 18.31 -12.06
CA SER A 333 22.78 18.44 -11.30
C SER A 333 22.51 18.18 -9.81
N LEU A 334 23.54 17.70 -9.08
CA LEU A 334 23.42 17.46 -7.64
C LEU A 334 23.08 18.76 -6.88
N VAL A 335 23.65 19.89 -7.31
CA VAL A 335 23.40 21.21 -6.73
C VAL A 335 21.94 21.61 -6.90
N ASP A 336 21.44 21.57 -8.14
CA ASP A 336 20.03 21.90 -8.44
C ASP A 336 19.08 20.95 -7.70
N LEU A 337 19.40 19.67 -7.66
CA LEU A 337 18.58 18.69 -6.94
C LEU A 337 18.50 19.02 -5.46
N THR A 338 19.63 19.37 -4.85
CA THR A 338 19.66 19.73 -3.43
C THR A 338 18.81 20.97 -3.18
N GLU A 339 18.96 22.02 -3.99
CA GLU A 339 18.17 23.25 -3.88
C GLU A 339 16.66 23.01 -4.09
N ILE A 340 16.28 22.11 -5.00
CA ILE A 340 14.87 21.78 -5.26
C ILE A 340 14.20 21.13 -4.05
N PHE A 341 14.92 20.30 -3.29
CA PHE A 341 14.40 19.57 -2.13
C PHE A 341 14.44 20.35 -0.82
N LEU A 342 14.99 21.57 -0.80
CA LEU A 342 14.95 22.40 0.41
C LEU A 342 13.50 22.74 0.80
N TRP A 343 13.20 22.57 2.07
CA TRP A 343 11.92 22.98 2.65
C TRP A 343 11.85 24.49 2.76
N GLU A 344 10.65 25.04 2.59
CA GLU A 344 10.38 26.47 2.66
C GLU A 344 9.39 26.75 3.77
N GLU A 345 9.78 27.52 4.77
CA GLU A 345 8.92 27.97 5.86
C GLU A 345 9.04 29.47 6.07
N GLU A 346 7.90 30.13 6.27
CA GLU A 346 7.87 31.54 6.62
C GLU A 346 7.99 31.71 8.15
N ARG A 347 8.94 32.53 8.58
CA ARG A 347 9.13 32.91 9.98
C ARG A 347 9.26 34.42 10.10
N LYS A 348 8.84 34.96 11.25
CA LYS A 348 9.04 36.36 11.57
C LYS A 348 10.27 36.49 12.47
N ALA A 349 11.26 37.30 12.07
CA ALA A 349 12.37 37.65 12.92
C ALA A 349 11.86 38.48 14.10
N ASP A 350 12.39 38.26 15.27
CA ASP A 350 12.10 39.07 16.45
C ASP A 350 12.86 40.39 16.46
N LYS A 351 12.69 41.17 17.54
CA LYS A 351 13.40 42.47 17.71
C LYS A 351 14.92 42.34 17.83
N SER A 352 15.41 41.14 18.13
CA SER A 352 16.82 40.79 18.22
C SER A 352 17.38 40.16 16.96
N SER A 353 16.61 40.21 15.84
CA SER A 353 16.92 39.52 14.57
C SER A 353 17.10 38.03 14.72
N CYS A 354 16.35 37.41 15.64
CA CYS A 354 16.38 35.99 15.87
C CYS A 354 15.10 35.31 15.32
N ILE A 355 15.26 34.07 14.84
CA ILE A 355 14.16 33.19 14.38
C ILE A 355 14.25 31.87 15.11
N ARG A 356 13.10 31.21 15.29
CA ARG A 356 13.03 29.83 15.84
C ARG A 356 12.65 28.85 14.75
N LEU A 357 13.43 27.77 14.65
CA LEU A 357 13.21 26.68 13.71
C LEU A 357 13.51 25.34 14.41
N TYR A 358 12.52 24.43 14.49
CA TYR A 358 12.63 23.10 15.11
C TYR A 358 13.32 23.06 16.50
N GLY A 359 12.98 24.04 17.35
CA GLY A 359 13.51 24.13 18.71
C GLY A 359 14.85 24.88 18.83
N ASN A 360 15.53 25.14 17.72
CA ASN A 360 16.75 25.94 17.66
C ASN A 360 16.43 27.42 17.45
N THR A 361 17.32 28.31 17.95
CA THR A 361 17.25 29.74 17.70
C THR A 361 18.42 30.13 16.80
N TYR A 362 18.14 30.86 15.75
CA TYR A 362 19.11 31.32 14.77
C TYR A 362 19.13 32.86 14.71
N GLU A 363 20.28 33.42 14.54
CA GLU A 363 20.47 34.83 14.19
C GLU A 363 20.39 35.00 12.68
N VAL A 364 19.70 36.04 12.23
CA VAL A 364 19.60 36.47 10.83
C VAL A 364 20.15 37.89 10.71
N ASP A 365 20.33 38.34 9.46
CA ASP A 365 20.80 39.70 9.16
C ASP A 365 19.97 40.73 9.93
N PRO A 366 20.63 41.70 10.62
CA PRO A 366 19.95 42.77 11.36
C PRO A 366 18.93 43.57 10.54
N GLU A 367 19.12 43.69 9.22
CA GLU A 367 18.16 44.34 8.32
C GLU A 367 16.78 43.60 8.26
N LEU A 368 16.76 42.37 8.67
CA LEU A 368 15.57 41.51 8.67
C LEU A 368 14.77 41.61 9.98
N CYS A 369 15.20 42.38 10.93
CA CYS A 369 14.53 42.62 12.20
C CYS A 369 13.04 42.91 12.00
N THR A 370 12.19 42.21 12.74
CA THR A 370 10.71 42.27 12.68
C THR A 370 10.06 41.93 11.33
N LYS A 371 10.85 41.59 10.30
CA LYS A 371 10.31 41.23 8.97
C LYS A 371 9.94 39.75 8.92
N LYS A 372 9.01 39.42 8.03
CA LYS A 372 8.62 38.05 7.69
C LYS A 372 9.53 37.56 6.59
N VAL A 373 10.32 36.52 6.87
CA VAL A 373 11.31 35.95 5.95
C VAL A 373 10.94 34.52 5.58
N THR A 374 11.37 34.07 4.43
CA THR A 374 11.25 32.70 3.98
C THR A 374 12.59 31.99 4.28
N LEU A 375 12.53 30.91 5.06
CA LEU A 375 13.66 30.05 5.34
C LEU A 375 13.65 28.88 4.37
N ARG A 376 14.82 28.52 3.83
CA ARG A 376 15.00 27.33 3.01
C ARG A 376 16.07 26.46 3.65
N PHE A 377 15.75 25.20 3.95
CA PHE A 377 16.61 24.31 4.73
C PHE A 377 16.35 22.83 4.40
N ASP A 378 17.32 21.99 4.65
CA ASP A 378 17.15 20.53 4.61
C ASP A 378 16.54 20.07 5.95
N PRO A 379 15.40 19.35 5.98
CA PRO A 379 14.79 18.87 7.22
C PRO A 379 15.63 17.84 7.98
N PHE A 380 16.66 17.26 7.36
CA PHE A 380 17.61 16.33 7.98
C PHE A 380 18.90 16.98 8.43
N ASP A 381 19.23 18.14 7.87
CA ASP A 381 20.45 18.88 8.17
C ASP A 381 20.18 20.38 8.27
N LEU A 382 20.09 20.85 9.50
CA LEU A 382 19.88 22.26 9.81
C LEU A 382 21.20 23.07 9.94
N SER A 383 22.31 22.53 9.47
CA SER A 383 23.61 23.22 9.48
C SER A 383 23.61 24.45 8.56
N VAL A 384 22.82 24.41 7.49
CA VAL A 384 22.63 25.51 6.56
C VAL A 384 21.15 25.87 6.49
N VAL A 385 20.81 27.08 6.93
CA VAL A 385 19.46 27.65 6.84
C VAL A 385 19.55 28.94 6.02
N GLN A 386 19.12 28.86 4.76
CA GLN A 386 19.08 30.01 3.85
C GLN A 386 17.96 30.96 4.24
N VAL A 387 18.20 32.23 4.16
CA VAL A 387 17.26 33.32 4.50
C VAL A 387 16.91 34.13 3.25
N TRP A 388 15.63 34.26 2.97
CA TRP A 388 15.13 34.96 1.78
C TRP A 388 14.06 36.00 2.16
N LEU A 389 14.13 37.18 1.54
CA LEU A 389 13.08 38.20 1.65
C LEU A 389 12.73 38.70 0.25
N MET A 390 11.45 38.63 -0.15
CA MET A 390 10.96 39.11 -1.46
C MET A 390 11.83 38.64 -2.65
N GLY A 391 12.27 37.35 -2.64
CA GLY A 391 13.09 36.79 -3.72
C GLY A 391 14.59 37.14 -3.65
N LYS A 392 15.03 37.95 -2.70
CA LYS A 392 16.44 38.26 -2.45
C LYS A 392 16.99 37.32 -1.37
N ARG A 393 18.12 36.65 -1.64
CA ARG A 393 18.88 35.88 -0.64
C ARG A 393 19.73 36.78 0.22
N PHE A 394 19.66 36.55 1.52
CA PHE A 394 20.52 37.17 2.56
C PHE A 394 21.58 36.17 3.03
N ALA A 395 22.40 36.57 3.97
CA ALA A 395 23.33 35.66 4.63
C ALA A 395 22.57 34.49 5.30
N ASP A 396 23.16 33.32 5.30
CA ASP A 396 22.56 32.15 5.94
C ASP A 396 22.44 32.40 7.45
N ALA A 397 21.35 31.91 8.05
CA ALA A 397 21.11 32.06 9.46
C ALA A 397 22.15 31.27 10.28
N THR A 398 22.66 31.86 11.32
CA THR A 398 23.67 31.27 12.23
C THR A 398 23.01 30.88 13.54
N VAL A 399 23.45 29.77 14.15
CA VAL A 399 22.96 29.38 15.48
C VAL A 399 23.29 30.50 16.48
N LEU A 400 22.30 30.88 17.29
CA LEU A 400 22.45 31.94 18.29
C LEU A 400 23.56 31.58 19.28
N ASP A 401 24.58 32.41 19.32
CA ASP A 401 25.67 32.32 20.28
C ASP A 401 25.62 33.53 21.24
N LEU A 402 25.14 33.30 22.45
CA LEU A 402 25.01 34.34 23.50
C LEU A 402 26.37 34.84 24.03
N THR A 403 27.47 34.18 23.67
CA THR A 403 28.82 34.60 24.10
C THR A 403 29.44 35.66 23.18
N ARG A 404 28.86 35.92 22.02
CA ARG A 404 29.31 36.98 21.10
C ARG A 404 28.97 38.36 21.65
N LYS A 405 29.94 39.30 21.53
CA LYS A 405 29.70 40.73 21.82
C LYS A 405 28.56 41.26 20.94
N ALA A 406 27.72 42.13 21.53
CA ALA A 406 26.61 42.75 20.80
C ALA A 406 27.09 43.36 19.46
N LEU A 407 26.30 43.11 18.42
CA LEU A 407 26.52 43.69 17.10
C LEU A 407 26.57 45.20 17.17
N GLU A 408 27.48 45.81 16.41
CA GLU A 408 27.51 47.26 16.21
C GLU A 408 26.13 47.76 15.76
N LYS A 409 25.71 48.90 16.31
CA LYS A 409 24.39 49.46 16.00
C LYS A 409 24.24 49.62 14.48
N THR A 410 23.24 48.99 13.93
CA THR A 410 22.85 49.24 12.54
C THR A 410 22.72 50.74 12.30
N PRO A 411 23.33 51.32 11.26
CA PRO A 411 23.12 52.73 10.97
C PRO A 411 21.64 53.00 10.82
N LYS A 412 21.15 54.01 11.54
CA LYS A 412 19.75 54.43 11.38
C LYS A 412 19.55 54.76 9.91
N GLN A 413 18.60 54.10 9.30
CA GLN A 413 18.12 54.47 7.97
C GLN A 413 17.76 55.96 8.02
N GLU A 414 18.48 56.82 7.27
CA GLU A 414 18.12 58.21 7.13
C GLU A 414 16.68 58.27 6.62
N CYS A 415 15.77 58.68 7.49
CA CYS A 415 14.42 58.95 7.09
C CYS A 415 14.43 60.05 6.00
N ALA A 416 13.79 59.83 4.90
CA ALA A 416 13.53 60.88 3.93
C ALA A 416 12.98 62.12 4.65
N PRO A 417 13.39 63.33 4.27
CA PRO A 417 12.94 64.54 4.94
C PRO A 417 11.41 64.55 4.99
N THR A 418 10.89 64.59 6.22
CA THR A 418 9.45 64.66 6.45
C THR A 418 8.97 65.98 5.87
N PRO A 419 7.94 65.99 4.99
CA PRO A 419 7.35 67.22 4.56
C PRO A 419 6.89 68.01 5.78
N ASP A 420 7.15 69.30 5.78
CA ASP A 420 6.83 70.23 6.89
C ASP A 420 5.29 70.42 6.98
N ILE A 421 4.64 69.38 7.40
CA ILE A 421 3.19 69.31 7.60
C ILE A 421 2.91 69.30 9.09
N ASN A 422 2.50 70.50 9.58
CA ASN A 422 2.06 70.62 10.96
C ASN A 422 0.65 70.04 11.13
N PHE A 423 0.60 68.75 11.52
CA PHE A 423 -0.64 68.00 11.77
C PHE A 423 -1.58 68.73 12.75
N PHE A 424 -1.03 69.31 13.82
CA PHE A 424 -1.83 70.03 14.82
C PHE A 424 -2.48 71.30 14.24
N ALA A 425 -1.79 72.04 13.38
CA ALA A 425 -2.35 73.21 12.70
C ALA A 425 -3.45 72.81 11.73
N LEU A 426 -3.32 71.69 11.03
CA LEU A 426 -4.40 71.15 10.17
C LEU A 426 -5.59 70.69 10.98
N ALA A 427 -5.39 70.00 12.10
CA ALA A 427 -6.46 69.54 12.99
C ALA A 427 -7.20 70.73 13.62
N GLU A 428 -6.47 71.79 14.04
CA GLU A 428 -7.07 73.04 14.56
C GLU A 428 -7.89 73.76 13.49
N LYS A 429 -7.41 73.82 12.25
CA LYS A 429 -8.14 74.39 11.13
C LYS A 429 -9.44 73.64 10.84
N GLN A 430 -9.39 72.30 10.86
CA GLN A 430 -10.62 71.46 10.71
C GLN A 430 -11.59 71.67 11.87
N ARG A 431 -11.08 71.73 13.11
CA ARG A 431 -11.92 72.00 14.29
C ARG A 431 -12.62 73.34 14.19
N ARG A 432 -11.95 74.43 13.75
CA ARG A 432 -12.53 75.75 13.54
C ARG A 432 -13.60 75.74 12.45
N LEU A 433 -13.42 74.98 11.40
CA LEU A 433 -14.43 74.84 10.32
C LEU A 433 -15.64 74.02 10.75
N ALA A 434 -15.49 73.09 11.70
CA ALA A 434 -16.59 72.27 12.21
C ALA A 434 -17.41 72.95 13.34
N LEU A 435 -16.95 74.03 13.93
CA LEU A 435 -17.67 74.76 14.95
C LEU A 435 -18.67 75.75 14.29
N PRO A 436 -19.97 75.72 14.59
CA PRO A 436 -20.88 76.72 14.10
C PRO A 436 -20.49 78.06 14.65
N PRO A 437 -20.73 79.18 13.89
CA PRO A 437 -20.40 80.52 14.37
C PRO A 437 -21.22 80.83 15.61
N LEU A 438 -20.56 81.13 16.70
CA LEU A 438 -21.19 81.59 17.95
C LEU A 438 -21.80 82.99 17.66
N SER A 439 -23.09 83.06 17.47
CA SER A 439 -23.87 84.29 17.46
C SER A 439 -24.22 84.63 18.90
N TYR A 440 -23.56 85.60 19.49
CA TYR A 440 -23.99 86.26 20.71
C TYR A 440 -25.14 87.22 20.29
N SER A 441 -26.39 86.88 20.58
CA SER A 441 -27.47 87.82 20.57
C SER A 441 -27.52 88.50 21.94
N ASP A 442 -27.10 89.77 21.94
CA ASP A 442 -27.33 90.69 23.05
C ASP A 442 -28.85 90.78 23.27
N LYS A 443 -29.40 90.10 24.26
CA LYS A 443 -30.68 90.52 24.80
C LYS A 443 -30.40 91.29 26.06
N GLY A 444 -30.51 92.61 25.92
CA GLY A 444 -30.51 93.53 27.04
C GLY A 444 -31.58 93.15 28.05
N VAL A 445 -31.21 93.07 29.27
CA VAL A 445 -32.10 92.97 30.42
C VAL A 445 -32.48 94.41 30.77
N SER A 446 -33.75 94.79 30.50
CA SER A 446 -34.34 96.01 31.05
C SER A 446 -34.79 95.71 32.51
N HIS A 447 -34.26 96.41 33.42
CA HIS A 447 -34.79 96.56 34.75
C HIS A 447 -36.03 97.53 34.68
N ASP A 448 -37.16 97.06 35.19
CA ASP A 448 -38.06 97.71 36.05
C ASP A 448 -38.71 96.74 37.06
#